data_147c13699f8e3d10f5e9321ac905a5c2
#
_entry.id   147c13699f8e3d10f5e9321ac905a5c2
#
_cell.length_a   1.000
_cell.length_b   1.000
_cell.length_c   1.000
_cell.angle_alpha   90.00
_cell.angle_beta   90.00
_cell.angle_gamma   90.00
#
_symmetry.space_group_name_H-M   'P 1'
#
loop_
_entity.id
_entity.type
_entity.pdbx_description
1 polymer ?
#
loop_
_entity_poly.entity_id
_entity_poly.type
_entity_poly.pdbx_seq_one_letter_code
_entity_poly.pdbx_strand_id
1 'polypeptide(L)'
;MRKFVIASALLVLAAPAYAENMCIDTREIVSNTSKDGKTMVFKMRDGRVLVNHLHGNCPDLKFYGLAWQLHSGDNKVCENEQSFQVLQSMQTCTLGKFDGSDRQALSKPVQYDANRQQVR
;
A
#
# COMPACT_ATOMS: atom_id res chain seq x y z
N MET A 1 33.62 -54.42 -0.65
CA MET A 1 32.48 -53.67 -1.18
C MET A 1 32.44 -52.32 -0.52
N ARG A 2 32.76 -51.29 -1.25
CA ARG A 2 32.69 -49.91 -0.75
C ARG A 2 31.34 -49.35 -1.07
N LYS A 3 30.57 -49.09 -0.07
CA LYS A 3 29.27 -48.40 -0.25
C LYS A 3 29.56 -46.91 -0.27
N PHE A 4 29.40 -46.30 -1.44
CA PHE A 4 29.46 -44.87 -1.56
C PHE A 4 28.06 -44.31 -1.19
N VAL A 5 28.02 -43.69 -0.02
CA VAL A 5 26.85 -42.90 0.36
C VAL A 5 26.99 -41.53 -0.25
N ILE A 6 26.30 -41.29 -1.34
CA ILE A 6 26.23 -39.96 -1.93
C ILE A 6 25.20 -39.18 -1.10
N ALA A 7 25.69 -38.37 -0.17
CA ALA A 7 24.84 -37.41 0.50
C ALA A 7 24.53 -36.28 -0.48
N SER A 8 23.38 -36.32 -1.11
CA SER A 8 22.90 -35.20 -1.89
C SER A 8 22.51 -34.09 -0.94
N ALA A 9 23.39 -33.12 -0.80
CA ALA A 9 23.07 -31.89 -0.09
C ALA A 9 22.07 -31.11 -0.97
N LEU A 10 20.79 -31.16 -0.59
CA LEU A 10 19.77 -30.27 -1.15
C LEU A 10 20.08 -28.87 -0.66
N LEU A 11 20.74 -28.09 -1.48
CA LEU A 11 20.85 -26.66 -1.29
C LEU A 11 19.46 -26.07 -1.56
N VAL A 12 18.73 -25.85 -0.49
CA VAL A 12 17.51 -25.05 -0.56
C VAL A 12 17.95 -23.61 -0.70
N LEU A 13 17.97 -23.15 -1.94
CA LEU A 13 18.12 -21.73 -2.22
C LEU A 13 16.85 -21.03 -1.76
N ALA A 14 16.86 -20.52 -0.52
CA ALA A 14 15.82 -19.64 -0.07
C ALA A 14 15.90 -18.36 -0.91
N ALA A 15 14.99 -18.19 -1.87
CA ALA A 15 14.85 -16.95 -2.60
C ALA A 15 14.54 -15.83 -1.59
N PRO A 16 15.26 -14.68 -1.62
CA PRO A 16 14.88 -13.58 -0.77
C PRO A 16 13.45 -13.17 -1.10
N ALA A 17 12.59 -13.18 -0.10
CA ALA A 17 11.24 -12.69 -0.25
C ALA A 17 11.32 -11.17 -0.38
N TYR A 18 11.31 -10.66 -1.62
CA TYR A 18 11.10 -9.24 -1.85
C TYR A 18 9.66 -8.92 -1.49
N ALA A 19 9.47 -8.15 -0.43
CA ALA A 19 8.17 -7.58 -0.15
C ALA A 19 7.87 -6.58 -1.27
N GLU A 20 6.99 -6.95 -2.18
CA GLU A 20 6.53 -6.04 -3.22
C GLU A 20 5.83 -4.85 -2.58
N ASN A 21 5.97 -3.67 -3.18
CA ASN A 21 5.26 -2.49 -2.75
C ASN A 21 3.76 -2.71 -2.90
N MET A 22 3.03 -2.31 -1.88
CA MET A 22 1.57 -2.46 -1.89
C MET A 22 0.95 -1.33 -2.67
N CYS A 23 -0.01 -1.66 -3.51
CA CYS A 23 -0.74 -0.70 -4.32
C CYS A 23 -2.22 -0.74 -3.97
N ILE A 24 -2.85 0.43 -4.00
CA ILE A 24 -4.29 0.57 -3.83
C ILE A 24 -4.87 1.27 -5.06
N ASP A 25 -6.12 0.97 -5.35
CA ASP A 25 -6.82 1.60 -6.48
C ASP A 25 -7.46 2.91 -6.01
N THR A 26 -7.17 4.01 -6.71
CA THR A 26 -7.71 5.32 -6.36
C THR A 26 -9.23 5.36 -6.39
N ARG A 27 -9.85 4.52 -7.21
CA ARG A 27 -11.31 4.43 -7.30
C ARG A 27 -11.95 3.81 -6.06
N GLU A 28 -11.18 3.07 -5.29
CA GLU A 28 -11.63 2.45 -4.04
C GLU A 28 -11.43 3.36 -2.83
N ILE A 29 -10.82 4.51 -3.00
CA ILE A 29 -10.59 5.47 -1.92
C ILE A 29 -11.82 6.35 -1.75
N VAL A 30 -12.45 6.29 -0.58
CA VAL A 30 -13.56 7.16 -0.24
C VAL A 30 -13.07 8.52 0.23
N SER A 31 -12.04 8.50 1.09
CA SER A 31 -11.44 9.74 1.60
C SER A 31 -10.00 9.53 1.99
N ASN A 32 -9.23 10.60 1.94
CA ASN A 32 -7.87 10.64 2.43
C ASN A 32 -7.70 11.88 3.31
N THR A 33 -7.09 11.72 4.46
CA THR A 33 -6.87 12.81 5.40
C THR A 33 -5.50 12.67 6.05
N SER A 34 -4.91 13.81 6.41
CA SER A 34 -3.70 13.85 7.20
C SER A 34 -3.85 14.88 8.31
N LYS A 35 -3.60 14.48 9.55
CA LYS A 35 -3.69 15.36 10.70
C LYS A 35 -2.35 16.01 11.04
N ASP A 36 -1.27 15.36 10.68
CA ASP A 36 0.08 15.80 11.09
C ASP A 36 0.99 16.17 9.89
N GLY A 37 0.54 15.92 8.67
CA GLY A 37 1.35 16.13 7.47
C GLY A 37 2.43 15.07 7.25
N LYS A 38 2.46 14.02 8.06
CA LYS A 38 3.44 12.93 7.96
C LYS A 38 2.77 11.59 7.74
N THR A 39 1.52 11.47 8.15
CA THR A 39 0.74 10.24 8.08
C THR A 39 -0.55 10.53 7.35
N MET A 40 -0.87 9.70 6.39
CA MET A 40 -2.13 9.81 5.64
C MET A 40 -3.03 8.61 5.95
N VAL A 41 -4.29 8.89 6.23
CA VAL A 41 -5.30 7.88 6.51
C VAL A 41 -6.24 7.78 5.31
N PHE A 42 -6.36 6.60 4.76
CA PHE A 42 -7.27 6.29 3.66
C PHE A 42 -8.46 5.51 4.17
N LYS A 43 -9.65 5.99 3.87
CA LYS A 43 -10.88 5.21 4.05
C LYS A 43 -11.26 4.61 2.72
N MET A 44 -11.38 3.28 2.69
CA MET A 44 -11.68 2.53 1.49
C MET A 44 -13.17 2.20 1.41
N ARG A 45 -13.66 1.92 0.19
CA ARG A 45 -15.08 1.61 -0.03
C ARG A 45 -15.56 0.38 0.72
N ASP A 46 -14.67 -0.59 0.95
CA ASP A 46 -15.01 -1.80 1.69
C ASP A 46 -15.01 -1.62 3.21
N GLY A 47 -14.76 -0.40 3.69
CA GLY A 47 -14.73 -0.06 5.12
C GLY A 47 -13.35 -0.18 5.75
N ARG A 48 -12.33 -0.64 5.02
CA ARG A 48 -10.97 -0.69 5.56
C ARG A 48 -10.43 0.71 5.74
N VAL A 49 -9.62 0.88 6.77
CA VAL A 49 -8.87 2.11 7.02
C VAL A 49 -7.40 1.77 6.92
N LEU A 50 -6.71 2.42 5.99
CA LEU A 50 -5.29 2.20 5.74
C LEU A 50 -4.51 3.42 6.18
N VAL A 51 -3.35 3.20 6.79
CA VAL A 51 -2.47 4.26 7.27
C VAL A 51 -1.15 4.19 6.50
N ASN A 52 -0.77 5.30 5.88
CA ASN A 52 0.47 5.41 5.14
C ASN A 52 1.39 6.43 5.81
N HIS A 53 2.62 6.03 6.05
CA HIS A 53 3.65 6.91 6.59
C HIS A 53 4.40 7.55 5.43
N LEU A 54 4.12 8.81 5.17
CA LEU A 54 4.67 9.53 4.02
C LEU A 54 6.20 9.62 4.08
N HIS A 55 6.81 9.71 2.89
CA HIS A 55 8.23 10.05 2.80
C HIS A 55 8.37 11.55 3.07
N GLY A 56 8.99 11.90 4.17
CA GLY A 56 9.20 13.28 4.54
C GLY A 56 7.96 13.95 5.12
N ASN A 57 7.99 15.26 5.14
CA ASN A 57 6.97 16.09 5.77
C ASN A 57 6.15 16.82 4.71
N CYS A 58 4.84 16.74 4.82
CA CYS A 58 3.90 17.35 3.89
C CYS A 58 2.88 18.21 4.67
N PRO A 59 3.30 19.32 5.27
CA PRO A 59 2.47 20.06 6.23
C PRO A 59 1.18 20.63 5.63
N ASP A 60 1.21 21.01 4.37
CA ASP A 60 0.03 21.61 3.73
C ASP A 60 -1.09 20.59 3.50
N LEU A 61 -0.76 19.31 3.53
CA LEU A 61 -1.75 18.26 3.37
C LEU A 61 -2.79 18.25 4.51
N LYS A 62 -2.47 18.86 5.64
CA LYS A 62 -3.43 19.00 6.75
C LYS A 62 -4.63 19.87 6.39
N PHE A 63 -4.47 20.79 5.45
CA PHE A 63 -5.46 21.81 5.13
C PHE A 63 -6.06 21.67 3.75
N TYR A 64 -5.37 21.02 2.83
CA TYR A 64 -5.74 20.94 1.43
C TYR A 64 -5.82 19.50 0.97
N GLY A 65 -6.63 19.26 -0.05
CA GLY A 65 -6.66 17.98 -0.72
C GLY A 65 -5.43 17.73 -1.57
N LEU A 66 -5.42 16.63 -2.28
CA LEU A 66 -4.31 16.25 -3.13
C LEU A 66 -4.78 15.87 -4.54
N ALA A 67 -3.85 15.93 -5.48
CA ALA A 67 -4.01 15.40 -6.83
C ALA A 67 -2.92 14.36 -7.08
N TRP A 68 -3.35 13.14 -7.43
CA TRP A 68 -2.42 12.07 -7.74
C TRP A 68 -1.71 12.33 -9.06
N GLN A 69 -0.40 12.07 -9.10
CA GLN A 69 0.38 12.09 -10.32
C GLN A 69 0.38 10.67 -10.90
N LEU A 70 -0.69 10.30 -11.59
CA LEU A 70 -0.84 8.97 -12.15
C LEU A 70 -0.10 8.84 -13.47
N HIS A 71 0.47 7.67 -13.70
CA HIS A 71 1.16 7.34 -14.94
C HIS A 71 0.33 6.36 -15.77
N SER A 72 0.22 6.62 -17.08
CA SER A 72 -0.23 5.63 -18.07
C SER A 72 -1.65 5.08 -17.88
N GLY A 73 -2.60 5.88 -17.39
CA GLY A 73 -3.99 5.45 -17.26
C GLY A 73 -4.27 4.39 -16.21
N ASP A 74 -3.24 4.03 -15.43
CA ASP A 74 -3.38 3.12 -14.30
C ASP A 74 -3.89 3.91 -13.10
N ASN A 75 -4.95 3.46 -12.46
CA ASN A 75 -5.51 4.10 -11.27
C ASN A 75 -4.88 3.62 -9.97
N LYS A 76 -3.79 2.87 -10.04
CA LYS A 76 -3.14 2.35 -8.84
C LYS A 76 -2.11 3.32 -8.31
N VAL A 77 -2.10 3.48 -7.01
CA VAL A 77 -1.09 4.24 -6.28
C VAL A 77 -0.36 3.28 -5.35
N CYS A 78 0.97 3.28 -5.44
CA CYS A 78 1.79 2.30 -4.76
C CYS A 78 2.63 2.95 -3.67
N GLU A 79 2.81 2.22 -2.57
CA GLU A 79 3.67 2.69 -1.48
C GLU A 79 5.11 2.89 -1.97
N ASN A 80 5.78 3.86 -1.38
CA ASN A 80 7.17 4.23 -1.68
C ASN A 80 7.44 4.75 -3.09
N GLU A 81 6.45 4.80 -3.96
CA GLU A 81 6.65 5.16 -5.37
C GLU A 81 5.76 6.32 -5.81
N GLN A 82 4.52 6.35 -5.35
CA GLN A 82 3.53 7.29 -5.88
C GLN A 82 3.69 8.67 -5.29
N SER A 83 3.85 9.65 -6.17
CA SER A 83 3.84 11.06 -5.81
C SER A 83 2.47 11.68 -6.02
N PHE A 84 2.23 12.76 -5.30
CA PHE A 84 1.02 13.56 -5.43
C PHE A 84 1.36 15.03 -5.17
N GLN A 85 0.53 15.92 -5.68
CA GLN A 85 0.64 17.35 -5.37
C GLN A 85 -0.46 17.75 -4.41
N VAL A 86 -0.07 18.55 -3.42
CA VAL A 86 -1.04 19.17 -2.53
C VAL A 86 -1.71 20.32 -3.27
N LEU A 87 -3.03 20.36 -3.23
CA LEU A 87 -3.78 21.42 -3.89
C LEU A 87 -3.44 22.77 -3.27
N GLN A 88 -3.45 23.80 -4.08
CA GLN A 88 -3.14 25.20 -3.75
C GLN A 88 -1.65 25.47 -3.50
N SER A 89 -0.99 24.75 -2.64
CA SER A 89 0.44 24.95 -2.38
C SER A 89 1.33 24.38 -3.47
N MET A 90 0.82 23.42 -4.23
CA MET A 90 1.54 22.69 -5.29
C MET A 90 2.77 21.93 -4.75
N GLN A 91 2.85 21.69 -3.45
CA GLN A 91 3.92 20.89 -2.87
C GLN A 91 3.80 19.44 -3.36
N THR A 92 4.93 18.87 -3.80
CA THR A 92 4.99 17.47 -4.19
C THR A 92 5.38 16.62 -2.99
N CYS A 93 4.59 15.61 -2.71
CA CYS A 93 4.83 14.66 -1.63
C CYS A 93 4.76 13.24 -2.20
N THR A 94 5.33 12.28 -1.46
CA THR A 94 5.39 10.89 -1.90
C THR A 94 4.86 9.96 -0.81
N LEU A 95 4.08 8.97 -1.22
CA LEU A 95 3.63 7.92 -0.30
C LEU A 95 4.84 7.16 0.24
N GLY A 96 4.78 6.83 1.51
CA GLY A 96 5.72 5.92 2.15
C GLY A 96 5.10 4.55 2.32
N LYS A 97 5.44 3.89 3.41
CA LYS A 97 4.95 2.54 3.72
C LYS A 97 3.59 2.56 4.37
N PHE A 98 2.75 1.60 4.00
CA PHE A 98 1.56 1.29 4.76
C PHE A 98 1.93 0.58 6.06
N ASP A 99 1.11 0.71 7.10
CA ASP A 99 1.29 0.00 8.35
C ASP A 99 1.29 -1.52 8.11
N GLY A 100 2.05 -2.25 8.91
CA GLY A 100 2.17 -3.70 8.78
C GLY A 100 0.86 -4.45 8.93
N SER A 101 -0.05 -3.96 9.78
CA SER A 101 -1.39 -4.54 9.92
C SER A 101 -2.20 -4.37 8.64
N ASP A 102 -2.06 -3.24 7.96
CA ASP A 102 -2.74 -2.97 6.69
C ASP A 102 -2.20 -3.87 5.58
N ARG A 103 -0.90 -4.15 5.60
CA ARG A 103 -0.28 -5.07 4.66
C ARG A 103 -0.89 -6.45 4.74
N GLN A 104 -1.12 -6.95 5.95
CA GLN A 104 -1.74 -8.25 6.13
C GLN A 104 -3.17 -8.28 5.61
N ALA A 105 -3.92 -7.20 5.83
CA ALA A 105 -5.28 -7.08 5.34
C ALA A 105 -5.34 -7.07 3.81
N LEU A 106 -4.37 -6.41 3.16
CA LEU A 106 -4.31 -6.33 1.70
C LEU A 106 -3.79 -7.60 1.05
N SER A 107 -2.98 -8.39 1.74
CA SER A 107 -2.44 -9.63 1.22
C SER A 107 -3.41 -10.79 1.30
N LYS A 108 -4.46 -10.67 2.11
CA LYS A 108 -5.49 -11.71 2.18
C LYS A 108 -6.44 -11.57 1.01
N PRO A 109 -6.73 -12.68 0.30
CA PRO A 109 -7.74 -12.63 -0.74
C PRO A 109 -9.05 -12.17 -0.13
N VAL A 110 -9.74 -11.28 -0.82
CA VAL A 110 -11.06 -10.81 -0.40
C VAL A 110 -11.99 -12.02 -0.42
N GLN A 111 -12.32 -12.52 0.75
CA GLN A 111 -13.35 -13.55 0.84
C GLN A 111 -14.70 -12.87 0.65
N TYR A 112 -15.30 -13.19 -0.46
CA TYR A 112 -16.68 -12.81 -0.68
C TYR A 112 -17.54 -13.59 0.29
N ASP A 113 -17.96 -12.93 1.34
CA ASP A 113 -18.94 -13.50 2.23
C ASP A 113 -20.32 -13.22 1.64
N ALA A 114 -20.96 -14.25 1.14
CA ALA A 114 -22.29 -14.15 0.55
C ALA A 114 -23.33 -13.59 1.52
N ASN A 115 -23.05 -13.64 2.82
CA ASN A 115 -23.95 -13.09 3.85
C ASN A 115 -23.74 -11.59 4.09
N ARG A 116 -22.76 -10.99 3.44
CA ARG A 116 -22.50 -9.55 3.58
C ARG A 116 -22.89 -8.77 2.34
N GLN A 117 -23.91 -9.22 1.74
CA GLN A 117 -24.38 -8.44 0.64
C GLN A 117 -24.88 -7.15 1.10
N GLN A 118 -24.72 -6.69 1.53
CA GLN A 118 -25.12 -5.80 1.77
C GLN A 118 -24.85 -4.81 1.95
N VAL A 119 -24.62 -4.77 2.00
CA VAL A 119 -24.82 -3.88 2.41
C VAL A 119 -24.53 -2.65 2.08
N ARG A 120 -24.87 -2.11 1.85
CA ARG A 120 -24.66 -1.00 1.73
C ARG A 120 -25.08 -0.20 1.94
#